data_74b21e0751adc485257e92816061c4b8
#
_entry.id   74b21e0751adc485257e92816061c4b8
#
_cell.length_a   1.000
_cell.length_b   1.000
_cell.length_c   1.000
_cell.angle_alpha   90.00
_cell.angle_beta   90.00
_cell.angle_gamma   90.00
#
_symmetry.space_group_name_H-M   'P 1'
#
loop_
_entity.id
_entity.type
_entity.pdbx_description
1 polymer ?
#
loop_
_entity_poly.entity_id
_entity_poly.type
_entity_poly.pdbx_seq_one_letter_code
_entity_poly.pdbx_strand_id
1 'polypeptide(L)'
;MKDETPDPAFACRESKPHNRRVAITPFQRRIRRAEHLAAQHPFAAEILSFYVHTARFHEGLYQRIERADRDSSAGVSPAVLREEDRRSRPLPGQQDASAANPELLASFPQFLSLVEEHGPARLAHVAHEMRNSPCSSWTDLFTQCWTNIDSPADPQEFLVLAFLQPYAEFARSRAPLQLEGYTHPLCPFCNRKPALGVLRQQGDGARRSLLCGFCLTEWEFRRVVCPGCGQEDHAKLPVYTAETFPHIRVECCDTCQTYIKSIDLTKNGLADPVVDELASVPLSLWAQEHGYVKLHPNLLGM
;
A
#
# COMPACT_ATOMS: atom_id res chain seq x y z
N MET A 1 73.64 -24.01 19.21
CA MET A 1 73.27 -22.86 18.35
C MET A 1 72.65 -23.45 17.11
N LYS A 2 71.29 -23.44 17.05
CA LYS A 2 70.53 -23.81 15.85
C LYS A 2 69.86 -22.55 15.39
N ASP A 3 70.15 -22.13 14.17
CA ASP A 3 69.57 -21.03 13.46
C ASP A 3 68.13 -21.41 13.07
N GLU A 4 67.12 -20.72 13.59
CA GLU A 4 65.76 -20.80 13.15
C GLU A 4 65.48 -19.59 12.24
N THR A 5 65.40 -19.86 10.94
CA THR A 5 64.92 -18.89 9.95
C THR A 5 63.39 -18.80 10.06
N PRO A 6 62.74 -17.58 10.06
CA PRO A 6 61.29 -17.45 10.11
C PRO A 6 60.68 -17.75 8.73
N ASP A 7 59.58 -18.49 8.79
CA ASP A 7 58.71 -18.90 7.70
C ASP A 7 58.00 -17.68 7.05
N PRO A 8 58.08 -17.45 5.72
CA PRO A 8 57.44 -16.35 5.04
C PRO A 8 56.06 -16.76 4.48
N ALA A 9 55.08 -17.00 5.31
CA ALA A 9 53.71 -17.32 4.85
C ALA A 9 52.59 -16.57 5.59
N PHE A 10 52.72 -15.24 5.70
CA PHE A 10 51.55 -14.36 5.95
C PHE A 10 51.33 -13.45 4.75
N ALA A 11 50.80 -14.05 3.67
CA ALA A 11 50.24 -13.26 2.59
C ALA A 11 48.96 -12.54 3.09
N CYS A 12 49.06 -11.22 3.14
CA CYS A 12 47.93 -10.34 3.40
C CYS A 12 46.82 -10.62 2.35
N ARG A 13 45.72 -11.28 2.74
CA ARG A 13 44.55 -11.43 1.87
C ARG A 13 43.96 -10.07 1.69
N GLU A 14 44.14 -9.48 0.52
CA GLU A 14 43.37 -8.30 0.07
C GLU A 14 41.88 -8.63 0.19
N SER A 15 41.19 -7.96 1.09
CA SER A 15 39.74 -8.01 1.21
C SER A 15 39.15 -7.40 -0.06
N LYS A 16 38.54 -8.26 -0.90
CA LYS A 16 37.77 -7.80 -2.05
C LYS A 16 36.73 -6.76 -1.55
N PRO A 17 36.55 -5.64 -2.25
CA PRO A 17 35.57 -4.64 -1.85
C PRO A 17 34.19 -5.30 -1.78
N HIS A 18 33.59 -5.28 -0.59
CA HIS A 18 32.20 -5.70 -0.39
C HIS A 18 31.33 -4.77 -1.23
N ASN A 19 30.89 -5.26 -2.37
CA ASN A 19 29.94 -4.59 -3.22
C ASN A 19 28.62 -4.55 -2.42
N ARG A 20 28.39 -3.47 -1.64
CA ARG A 20 27.13 -3.23 -0.95
C ARG A 20 26.08 -3.11 -2.04
N ARG A 21 25.37 -4.21 -2.33
CA ARG A 21 24.15 -4.15 -3.13
C ARG A 21 23.24 -3.17 -2.42
N VAL A 22 23.02 -2.01 -3.03
CA VAL A 22 22.02 -1.05 -2.56
C VAL A 22 20.70 -1.80 -2.45
N ALA A 23 20.15 -1.89 -1.26
CA ALA A 23 18.90 -2.59 -1.04
C ALA A 23 17.78 -1.88 -1.84
N ILE A 24 17.10 -2.64 -2.68
CA ILE A 24 16.01 -2.13 -3.51
C ILE A 24 14.86 -1.70 -2.58
N THR A 25 14.40 -0.45 -2.71
CA THR A 25 13.29 0.09 -1.91
C THR A 25 11.97 -0.64 -2.21
N PRO A 26 10.97 -0.61 -1.31
CA PRO A 26 9.63 -1.11 -1.61
C PRO A 26 9.03 -0.46 -2.86
N PHE A 27 9.23 0.85 -3.06
CA PHE A 27 8.78 1.57 -4.25
C PHE A 27 9.43 1.04 -5.52
N GLN A 28 10.74 0.85 -5.54
CA GLN A 28 11.46 0.30 -6.68
C GLN A 28 11.03 -1.13 -7.03
N ARG A 29 10.69 -1.96 -6.03
CA ARG A 29 10.10 -3.29 -6.29
C ARG A 29 8.75 -3.17 -6.99
N ARG A 30 7.86 -2.32 -6.48
CA ARG A 30 6.54 -2.05 -7.07
C ARG A 30 6.66 -1.52 -8.50
N ILE A 31 7.56 -0.55 -8.76
CA ILE A 31 7.81 0.00 -10.09
C ILE A 31 8.26 -1.10 -11.06
N ARG A 32 9.29 -1.88 -10.72
CA ARG A 32 9.77 -2.96 -11.58
C ARG A 32 8.69 -4.02 -11.84
N ARG A 33 7.89 -4.33 -10.84
CA ARG A 33 6.78 -5.27 -11.00
C ARG A 33 5.72 -4.73 -11.96
N ALA A 34 5.38 -3.45 -11.84
CA ALA A 34 4.41 -2.79 -12.73
C ALA A 34 4.90 -2.74 -14.19
N GLU A 35 6.16 -2.38 -14.41
CA GLU A 35 6.80 -2.40 -15.74
C GLU A 35 6.78 -3.81 -16.36
N HIS A 36 7.09 -4.83 -15.55
CA HIS A 36 7.05 -6.22 -15.99
C HIS A 36 5.64 -6.68 -16.38
N LEU A 37 4.64 -6.40 -15.53
CA LEU A 37 3.25 -6.79 -15.79
C LEU A 37 2.63 -6.01 -16.94
N ALA A 38 2.99 -4.74 -17.15
CA ALA A 38 2.56 -3.95 -18.30
C ALA A 38 3.01 -4.57 -19.62
N ALA A 39 4.21 -5.14 -19.67
CA ALA A 39 4.72 -5.85 -20.83
C ALA A 39 4.02 -7.20 -21.05
N GLN A 40 3.61 -7.89 -19.98
CA GLN A 40 2.92 -9.19 -20.06
C GLN A 40 1.43 -9.08 -20.34
N HIS A 41 0.77 -8.00 -19.88
CA HIS A 41 -0.67 -7.79 -19.92
C HIS A 41 -1.01 -6.46 -20.61
N PRO A 42 -1.07 -6.41 -21.97
CA PRO A 42 -1.32 -5.16 -22.72
C PRO A 42 -2.62 -4.45 -22.31
N PHE A 43 -3.65 -5.19 -21.89
CA PHE A 43 -4.91 -4.61 -21.40
C PHE A 43 -4.76 -3.82 -20.09
N ALA A 44 -3.71 -4.07 -19.31
CA ALA A 44 -3.41 -3.35 -18.07
C ALA A 44 -2.27 -2.32 -18.25
N ALA A 45 -1.70 -2.20 -19.45
CA ALA A 45 -0.50 -1.39 -19.69
C ALA A 45 -0.71 0.10 -19.34
N GLU A 46 -1.85 0.67 -19.69
CA GLU A 46 -2.17 2.07 -19.42
C GLU A 46 -2.21 2.36 -17.92
N ILE A 47 -2.96 1.54 -17.17
CA ILE A 47 -3.11 1.72 -15.72
C ILE A 47 -1.80 1.46 -14.97
N LEU A 48 -1.02 0.46 -15.41
CA LEU A 48 0.28 0.15 -14.81
C LEU A 48 1.31 1.23 -15.15
N SER A 49 1.26 1.84 -16.33
CA SER A 49 2.09 3.00 -16.69
C SER A 49 1.77 4.20 -15.80
N PHE A 50 0.50 4.53 -15.61
CA PHE A 50 0.09 5.59 -14.68
C PHE A 50 0.55 5.28 -13.25
N TYR A 51 0.41 4.03 -12.80
CA TYR A 51 0.92 3.61 -11.49
C TYR A 51 2.44 3.79 -11.36
N VAL A 52 3.23 3.50 -12.40
CA VAL A 52 4.69 3.71 -12.38
C VAL A 52 5.04 5.18 -12.14
N HIS A 53 4.37 6.11 -12.83
CA HIS A 53 4.56 7.55 -12.61
C HIS A 53 4.20 7.95 -11.18
N THR A 54 3.05 7.49 -10.69
CA THR A 54 2.59 7.71 -9.31
C THR A 54 3.59 7.14 -8.29
N ALA A 55 4.07 5.91 -8.47
CA ALA A 55 4.99 5.26 -7.54
C ALA A 55 6.37 5.96 -7.50
N ARG A 56 6.86 6.47 -8.62
CA ARG A 56 8.09 7.29 -8.66
C ARG A 56 7.92 8.61 -7.90
N PHE A 57 6.79 9.27 -8.08
CA PHE A 57 6.45 10.47 -7.31
C PHE A 57 6.37 10.15 -5.81
N HIS A 58 5.69 9.06 -5.44
CA HIS A 58 5.57 8.60 -4.05
C HIS A 58 6.93 8.30 -3.42
N GLU A 59 7.86 7.65 -4.12
CA GLU A 59 9.22 7.41 -3.63
C GLU A 59 9.94 8.74 -3.32
N GLY A 60 9.85 9.71 -4.23
CA GLY A 60 10.45 11.03 -4.03
C GLY A 60 9.84 11.80 -2.86
N LEU A 61 8.50 11.77 -2.71
CA LEU A 61 7.80 12.42 -1.61
C LEU A 61 8.13 11.75 -0.27
N TYR A 62 8.11 10.41 -0.20
CA TYR A 62 8.49 9.65 0.98
C TYR A 62 9.91 10.01 1.46
N GLN A 63 10.87 10.09 0.55
CA GLN A 63 12.26 10.48 0.87
C GLN A 63 12.37 11.91 1.38
N ARG A 64 11.59 12.86 0.85
CA ARG A 64 11.56 14.25 1.37
C ARG A 64 10.98 14.30 2.79
N ILE A 65 9.85 13.62 3.03
CA ILE A 65 9.23 13.50 4.35
C ILE A 65 10.23 12.89 5.35
N GLU A 66 10.90 11.81 4.97
CA GLU A 66 11.87 11.14 5.84
C GLU A 66 13.09 12.03 6.17
N ARG A 67 13.54 12.87 5.24
CA ARG A 67 14.61 13.85 5.50
C ARG A 67 14.14 14.94 6.47
N ALA A 68 12.97 15.53 6.20
CA ALA A 68 12.40 16.57 7.06
C ALA A 68 12.19 16.08 8.51
N ASP A 69 11.74 14.82 8.67
CA ASP A 69 11.58 14.21 10.02
C ASP A 69 12.92 14.03 10.74
N ARG A 70 13.98 13.66 10.02
CA ARG A 70 15.33 13.53 10.61
C ARG A 70 15.93 14.88 11.04
N ASP A 71 15.64 15.93 10.29
CA ASP A 71 16.14 17.28 10.56
C ASP A 71 15.35 17.99 11.68
N SER A 72 14.09 17.59 11.89
CA SER A 72 13.28 18.06 13.01
C SER A 72 13.66 17.29 14.28
N SER A 73 14.24 17.99 15.27
CA SER A 73 14.61 17.43 16.58
C SER A 73 13.42 16.98 17.45
N ALA A 74 12.20 17.20 16.98
CA ALA A 74 10.95 16.79 17.62
C ALA A 74 10.56 15.40 17.08
N GLY A 75 11.17 14.35 17.62
CA GLY A 75 10.75 12.99 17.33
C GLY A 75 9.26 12.82 17.62
N VAL A 76 8.50 12.34 16.63
CA VAL A 76 7.10 11.93 16.85
C VAL A 76 7.12 10.82 17.89
N SER A 77 6.67 11.14 19.12
CA SER A 77 6.62 10.17 20.21
C SER A 77 5.60 9.09 19.84
N PRO A 78 6.01 7.82 19.75
CA PRO A 78 5.10 6.75 19.40
C PRO A 78 4.09 6.51 20.54
N ALA A 79 2.83 6.86 20.32
CA ALA A 79 1.77 6.48 21.23
C ALA A 79 1.46 4.98 21.02
N VAL A 80 1.71 4.17 22.04
CA VAL A 80 1.29 2.76 22.06
C VAL A 80 -0.24 2.73 22.17
N LEU A 81 -0.91 2.27 21.11
CA LEU A 81 -2.36 2.14 21.09
C LEU A 81 -2.78 0.82 21.75
N ARG A 82 -3.56 0.90 22.82
CA ARG A 82 -4.28 -0.24 23.38
C ARG A 82 -5.59 -0.46 22.61
N GLU A 83 -6.09 -1.70 22.58
CA GLU A 83 -7.33 -2.10 21.88
C GLU A 83 -8.55 -1.26 22.31
N GLU A 84 -8.60 -0.86 23.57
CA GLU A 84 -9.68 -0.09 24.18
C GLU A 84 -9.72 1.37 23.67
N ASP A 85 -8.57 1.92 23.26
CA ASP A 85 -8.44 3.30 22.77
C ASP A 85 -8.88 3.45 21.30
N ARG A 86 -9.01 2.34 20.55
CA ARG A 86 -9.21 2.34 19.09
C ARG A 86 -10.59 2.78 18.62
N ARG A 87 -11.61 2.68 19.51
CA ARG A 87 -13.01 3.03 19.14
C ARG A 87 -13.34 4.51 19.36
N SER A 88 -12.53 5.25 20.10
CA SER A 88 -12.89 6.57 20.60
C SER A 88 -11.79 7.65 20.44
N ARG A 89 -10.62 7.32 19.89
CA ARG A 89 -9.50 8.25 19.83
C ARG A 89 -8.92 8.37 18.41
N PRO A 90 -8.60 9.60 17.95
CA PRO A 90 -7.82 9.80 16.73
C PRO A 90 -6.50 9.02 16.81
N LEU A 91 -6.14 8.33 15.72
CA LEU A 91 -4.91 7.55 15.64
C LEU A 91 -3.67 8.44 15.85
N PRO A 92 -2.53 7.90 16.33
CA PRO A 92 -1.26 8.62 16.34
C PRO A 92 -0.95 9.05 14.91
N GLY A 93 -0.86 10.35 14.67
CA GLY A 93 -0.73 10.92 13.33
C GLY A 93 -2.03 11.46 12.72
N GLN A 94 -3.20 11.30 13.37
CA GLN A 94 -4.44 11.99 12.97
C GLN A 94 -4.44 13.48 13.36
N GLN A 95 -3.53 13.89 14.25
CA GLN A 95 -3.33 15.30 14.55
C GLN A 95 -2.52 15.92 13.41
N ASP A 96 -3.22 16.63 12.51
CA ASP A 96 -2.68 17.56 11.52
C ASP A 96 -1.65 17.02 10.50
N ALA A 97 -2.05 16.03 9.69
CA ALA A 97 -1.23 15.61 8.54
C ALA A 97 -0.95 16.77 7.56
N SER A 98 -1.85 17.73 7.46
CA SER A 98 -1.70 18.89 6.55
C SER A 98 -1.05 20.09 7.19
N ALA A 99 -1.36 20.40 8.45
CA ALA A 99 -0.79 21.55 9.17
C ALA A 99 0.64 21.30 9.65
N ALA A 100 1.02 20.02 9.88
CA ALA A 100 2.32 19.66 10.43
C ALA A 100 3.43 19.41 9.39
N ASN A 101 3.10 19.27 8.09
CA ASN A 101 4.11 18.97 7.07
C ASN A 101 4.01 19.89 5.85
N PRO A 102 4.80 21.00 5.81
CA PRO A 102 4.85 21.93 4.68
C PRO A 102 5.19 21.25 3.33
N GLU A 103 5.96 20.15 3.35
CA GLU A 103 6.32 19.38 2.16
C GLU A 103 5.10 18.79 1.44
N LEU A 104 4.05 18.42 2.17
CA LEU A 104 2.82 17.90 1.56
C LEU A 104 2.14 18.98 0.73
N LEU A 105 1.87 20.16 1.32
CA LEU A 105 1.21 21.26 0.60
C LEU A 105 2.03 21.73 -0.60
N ALA A 106 3.36 21.83 -0.44
CA ALA A 106 4.26 22.23 -1.52
C ALA A 106 4.35 21.21 -2.67
N SER A 107 4.12 19.92 -2.38
CA SER A 107 4.23 18.83 -3.35
C SER A 107 2.92 18.51 -4.08
N PHE A 108 1.78 18.92 -3.55
CA PHE A 108 0.47 18.57 -4.12
C PHE A 108 0.24 19.11 -5.54
N PRO A 109 0.60 20.35 -5.89
CA PRO A 109 0.49 20.83 -7.27
C PRO A 109 1.29 19.98 -8.27
N GLN A 110 2.45 19.47 -7.86
CA GLN A 110 3.27 18.59 -8.70
C GLN A 110 2.60 17.25 -8.94
N PHE A 111 1.93 16.70 -7.91
CA PHE A 111 1.14 15.49 -8.04
C PHE A 111 -0.06 15.70 -8.98
N LEU A 112 -0.79 16.80 -8.84
CA LEU A 112 -1.90 17.13 -9.74
C LEU A 112 -1.44 17.27 -11.20
N SER A 113 -0.29 17.93 -11.44
CA SER A 113 0.30 18.01 -12.79
C SER A 113 0.67 16.65 -13.37
N LEU A 114 1.21 15.74 -12.53
CA LEU A 114 1.49 14.36 -12.95
C LEU A 114 0.20 13.62 -13.35
N VAL A 115 -0.88 13.80 -12.59
CA VAL A 115 -2.18 13.17 -12.90
C VAL A 115 -2.78 13.77 -14.17
N GLU A 116 -2.65 15.07 -14.40
CA GLU A 116 -3.08 15.72 -15.65
C GLU A 116 -2.36 15.13 -16.87
N GLU A 117 -1.06 14.88 -16.77
CA GLU A 117 -0.22 14.41 -17.88
C GLU A 117 -0.37 12.91 -18.15
N HIS A 118 -0.50 12.10 -17.11
CA HIS A 118 -0.39 10.63 -17.22
C HIS A 118 -1.63 9.87 -16.75
N GLY A 119 -2.57 10.53 -16.10
CA GLY A 119 -3.76 9.90 -15.54
C GLY A 119 -4.85 9.63 -16.55
N PRO A 120 -5.81 8.75 -16.21
CA PRO A 120 -7.04 8.58 -17.00
C PRO A 120 -7.77 9.91 -17.16
N ALA A 121 -8.41 10.12 -18.32
CA ALA A 121 -9.01 11.40 -18.71
C ALA A 121 -9.92 12.03 -17.63
N ARG A 122 -10.72 11.22 -16.94
CA ARG A 122 -11.59 11.69 -15.85
C ARG A 122 -10.78 12.24 -14.66
N LEU A 123 -9.72 11.54 -14.24
CA LEU A 123 -8.86 11.99 -13.14
C LEU A 123 -8.01 13.19 -13.55
N ALA A 124 -7.52 13.23 -14.79
CA ALA A 124 -6.78 14.35 -15.34
C ALA A 124 -7.62 15.64 -15.32
N HIS A 125 -8.91 15.57 -15.69
CA HIS A 125 -9.83 16.71 -15.63
C HIS A 125 -10.01 17.21 -14.19
N VAL A 126 -10.26 16.32 -13.24
CA VAL A 126 -10.41 16.67 -11.81
C VAL A 126 -9.12 17.27 -11.26
N ALA A 127 -7.96 16.70 -11.60
CA ALA A 127 -6.67 17.22 -11.17
C ALA A 127 -6.43 18.65 -11.70
N HIS A 128 -6.82 18.93 -12.96
CA HIS A 128 -6.77 20.27 -13.55
C HIS A 128 -7.65 21.28 -12.78
N GLU A 129 -8.90 20.91 -12.46
CA GLU A 129 -9.80 21.77 -11.68
C GLU A 129 -9.25 22.04 -10.28
N MET A 130 -8.75 21.01 -9.58
CA MET A 130 -8.17 21.14 -8.25
C MET A 130 -6.91 22.02 -8.25
N ARG A 131 -6.06 21.91 -9.26
CA ARG A 131 -4.84 22.75 -9.39
C ARG A 131 -5.15 24.22 -9.56
N ASN A 132 -6.28 24.55 -10.20
CA ASN A 132 -6.74 25.92 -10.40
C ASN A 132 -7.57 26.46 -9.22
N SER A 133 -7.83 25.64 -8.19
CA SER A 133 -8.54 26.04 -6.98
C SER A 133 -7.60 26.69 -5.95
N PRO A 134 -8.11 27.54 -5.02
CA PRO A 134 -7.31 28.15 -3.99
C PRO A 134 -6.64 27.11 -3.07
N CYS A 135 -5.36 27.31 -2.72
CA CYS A 135 -4.60 26.40 -1.86
C CYS A 135 -5.23 26.22 -0.47
N SER A 136 -5.99 27.22 0.04
CA SER A 136 -6.68 27.12 1.33
C SER A 136 -7.70 25.98 1.39
N SER A 137 -8.33 25.62 0.27
CA SER A 137 -9.28 24.51 0.21
C SER A 137 -8.61 23.14 0.34
N TRP A 138 -7.32 23.03 0.01
CA TRP A 138 -6.59 21.75 0.09
C TRP A 138 -6.31 21.29 1.51
N THR A 139 -6.02 22.23 2.43
CA THR A 139 -5.77 21.90 3.84
C THR A 139 -6.98 21.26 4.49
N ASP A 140 -8.17 21.83 4.26
CA ASP A 140 -9.41 21.29 4.78
C ASP A 140 -9.72 19.92 4.17
N LEU A 141 -9.51 19.78 2.85
CA LEU A 141 -9.71 18.53 2.13
C LEU A 141 -8.73 17.44 2.60
N PHE A 142 -7.47 17.78 2.84
CA PHE A 142 -6.48 16.84 3.39
C PHE A 142 -6.89 16.36 4.79
N THR A 143 -7.31 17.28 5.65
CA THR A 143 -7.79 16.95 7.00
C THR A 143 -9.04 16.07 6.94
N GLN A 144 -9.99 16.40 6.11
CA GLN A 144 -11.19 15.60 5.88
C GLN A 144 -10.84 14.19 5.39
N CYS A 145 -10.04 14.08 4.32
CA CYS A 145 -9.65 12.78 3.77
C CYS A 145 -8.79 11.96 4.74
N TRP A 146 -7.97 12.62 5.58
CA TRP A 146 -7.16 11.91 6.58
C TRP A 146 -8.01 11.32 7.69
N THR A 147 -9.01 12.04 8.17
CA THR A 147 -9.88 11.64 9.28
C THR A 147 -11.04 10.75 8.86
N ASN A 148 -11.54 10.90 7.63
CA ASN A 148 -12.60 10.05 7.09
C ASN A 148 -12.06 8.66 6.76
N ILE A 149 -12.63 7.63 7.39
CA ILE A 149 -12.23 6.22 7.21
C ILE A 149 -13.02 5.50 6.12
N ASP A 150 -14.08 6.12 5.62
CA ASP A 150 -14.91 5.55 4.57
C ASP A 150 -14.19 5.54 3.20
N SER A 151 -14.76 4.82 2.26
CA SER A 151 -14.29 4.86 0.88
C SER A 151 -14.50 6.27 0.30
N PRO A 152 -13.59 6.76 -0.56
CA PRO A 152 -13.73 8.07 -1.16
C PRO A 152 -15.06 8.20 -1.90
N ALA A 153 -15.79 9.28 -1.63
CA ALA A 153 -17.10 9.54 -2.20
C ALA A 153 -17.01 10.07 -3.63
N ASP A 154 -15.93 10.78 -3.95
CA ASP A 154 -15.72 11.43 -5.24
C ASP A 154 -14.24 11.34 -5.71
N PRO A 155 -13.96 11.70 -6.97
CA PRO A 155 -12.60 11.67 -7.52
C PRO A 155 -11.62 12.64 -6.86
N GLN A 156 -12.06 13.73 -6.22
CA GLN A 156 -11.16 14.67 -5.51
C GLN A 156 -10.62 14.03 -4.23
N GLU A 157 -11.50 13.47 -3.40
CA GLU A 157 -11.12 12.70 -2.21
C GLU A 157 -10.17 11.55 -2.58
N PHE A 158 -10.48 10.87 -3.69
CA PHE A 158 -9.64 9.80 -4.21
C PHE A 158 -8.21 10.29 -4.54
N LEU A 159 -8.06 11.40 -5.28
CA LEU A 159 -6.77 11.98 -5.61
C LEU A 159 -5.98 12.41 -4.37
N VAL A 160 -6.67 12.98 -3.38
CA VAL A 160 -6.04 13.35 -2.10
C VAL A 160 -5.56 12.12 -1.34
N LEU A 161 -6.35 11.06 -1.27
CA LEU A 161 -5.93 9.81 -0.61
C LEU A 161 -4.75 9.16 -1.33
N ALA A 162 -4.76 9.15 -2.67
CA ALA A 162 -3.63 8.68 -3.46
C ALA A 162 -2.36 9.51 -3.21
N PHE A 163 -2.49 10.83 -3.13
CA PHE A 163 -1.38 11.73 -2.79
C PHE A 163 -0.83 11.50 -1.38
N LEU A 164 -1.72 11.34 -0.38
CA LEU A 164 -1.35 11.19 1.03
C LEU A 164 -0.78 9.81 1.37
N GLN A 165 -0.88 8.82 0.48
CA GLN A 165 -0.44 7.45 0.75
C GLN A 165 1.03 7.35 1.22
N PRO A 166 2.04 7.97 0.56
CA PRO A 166 3.43 7.87 1.02
C PRO A 166 3.63 8.47 2.41
N TYR A 167 2.87 9.50 2.78
CA TYR A 167 2.87 10.03 4.14
C TYR A 167 2.24 9.04 5.15
N ALA A 168 1.14 8.38 4.78
CA ALA A 168 0.52 7.36 5.60
C ALA A 168 1.43 6.13 5.79
N GLU A 169 2.15 5.71 4.74
CA GLU A 169 3.17 4.65 4.79
C GLU A 169 4.34 5.06 5.71
N PHE A 170 4.80 6.30 5.61
CA PHE A 170 5.83 6.86 6.50
C PHE A 170 5.36 6.90 7.95
N ALA A 171 4.20 7.50 8.24
CA ALA A 171 3.64 7.59 9.59
C ALA A 171 3.44 6.20 10.21
N ARG A 172 3.00 5.21 9.40
CA ARG A 172 2.90 3.82 9.80
C ARG A 172 4.26 3.22 10.18
N SER A 173 5.31 3.51 9.43
CA SER A 173 6.66 2.99 9.71
C SER A 173 7.23 3.47 11.05
N ARG A 174 6.76 4.63 11.53
CA ARG A 174 7.17 5.24 12.81
C ARG A 174 6.30 4.80 13.99
N ALA A 175 5.14 4.21 13.75
CA ALA A 175 4.22 3.80 14.80
C ALA A 175 4.52 2.37 15.28
N PRO A 176 4.75 2.14 16.59
CA PRO A 176 4.84 0.80 17.16
C PRO A 176 3.45 0.18 17.18
N LEU A 177 3.19 -0.80 16.31
CA LEU A 177 1.95 -1.57 16.31
C LEU A 177 2.16 -2.91 16.98
N GLN A 178 1.37 -3.19 17.99
CA GLN A 178 1.22 -4.53 18.54
C GLN A 178 0.11 -5.24 17.75
N LEU A 179 0.50 -6.20 16.92
CA LEU A 179 -0.42 -6.94 16.05
C LEU A 179 -0.74 -8.35 16.59
N GLU A 180 -0.11 -8.74 17.68
CA GLU A 180 -0.36 -10.04 18.30
C GLU A 180 -1.81 -10.13 18.78
N GLY A 181 -2.52 -11.16 18.33
CA GLY A 181 -3.94 -11.36 18.66
C GLY A 181 -4.91 -10.39 17.96
N TYR A 182 -4.45 -9.50 17.10
CA TYR A 182 -5.34 -8.60 16.35
C TYR A 182 -6.07 -9.34 15.24
N THR A 183 -7.41 -9.44 15.35
CA THR A 183 -8.28 -10.18 14.41
C THR A 183 -9.42 -9.35 13.83
N HIS A 184 -9.40 -8.03 14.02
CA HIS A 184 -10.42 -7.14 13.47
C HIS A 184 -10.30 -6.98 11.94
N PRO A 185 -11.44 -6.78 11.23
CA PRO A 185 -11.42 -6.60 9.79
C PRO A 185 -10.87 -5.24 9.34
N LEU A 186 -10.77 -4.26 10.24
CA LEU A 186 -10.27 -2.93 9.93
C LEU A 186 -8.76 -2.81 10.15
N CYS A 187 -8.11 -1.88 9.46
CA CYS A 187 -6.69 -1.65 9.59
C CYS A 187 -6.30 -1.22 11.02
N PRO A 188 -5.32 -1.90 11.67
CA PRO A 188 -4.90 -1.55 13.03
C PRO A 188 -4.21 -0.20 13.16
N PHE A 189 -3.82 0.43 12.05
CA PHE A 189 -3.19 1.76 12.06
C PHE A 189 -4.18 2.88 11.71
N CYS A 190 -4.90 2.79 10.59
CA CYS A 190 -5.75 3.88 10.10
C CYS A 190 -7.26 3.58 10.14
N ASN A 191 -7.65 2.44 10.70
CA ASN A 191 -9.03 2.00 10.88
C ASN A 191 -9.88 1.88 9.59
N ARG A 192 -9.25 1.95 8.39
CA ARG A 192 -9.92 1.75 7.10
C ARG A 192 -10.14 0.28 6.80
N LYS A 193 -11.11 -0.01 5.94
CA LYS A 193 -11.33 -1.35 5.39
C LYS A 193 -10.10 -1.80 4.57
N PRO A 194 -9.80 -3.12 4.51
CA PRO A 194 -8.72 -3.63 3.68
C PRO A 194 -9.07 -3.52 2.19
N ALA A 195 -8.06 -3.22 1.36
CA ALA A 195 -8.19 -3.22 -0.09
C ALA A 195 -7.97 -4.61 -0.70
N LEU A 196 -7.13 -5.43 -0.08
CA LEU A 196 -6.79 -6.76 -0.59
C LEU A 196 -6.34 -7.73 0.51
N GLY A 197 -6.35 -9.02 0.20
CA GLY A 197 -5.79 -10.10 1.01
C GLY A 197 -4.41 -10.51 0.50
N VAL A 198 -3.61 -11.12 1.39
CA VAL A 198 -2.29 -11.67 1.07
C VAL A 198 -2.18 -13.06 1.69
N LEU A 199 -1.69 -14.03 0.92
CA LEU A 199 -1.39 -15.38 1.42
C LEU A 199 0.12 -15.57 1.40
N ARG A 200 0.68 -15.89 2.57
CA ARG A 200 2.12 -16.13 2.76
C ARG A 200 2.36 -17.53 3.28
N GLN A 201 3.50 -18.12 2.91
CA GLN A 201 3.91 -19.41 3.43
C GLN A 201 3.99 -19.37 4.97
N GLN A 202 3.39 -20.39 5.62
CA GLN A 202 3.51 -20.63 7.04
C GLN A 202 3.47 -22.15 7.29
N GLY A 203 4.60 -22.73 7.69
CA GLY A 203 4.76 -24.17 7.75
C GLY A 203 4.41 -24.84 6.43
N ASP A 204 3.60 -25.89 6.46
CA ASP A 204 3.12 -26.61 5.27
C ASP A 204 1.89 -25.97 4.62
N GLY A 205 1.42 -24.84 5.14
CA GLY A 205 0.24 -24.12 4.65
C GLY A 205 0.49 -22.67 4.31
N ALA A 206 -0.60 -21.91 4.19
CA ALA A 206 -0.57 -20.49 3.96
C ALA A 206 -1.35 -19.73 5.04
N ARG A 207 -0.74 -18.67 5.58
CA ARG A 207 -1.39 -17.68 6.43
C ARG A 207 -2.05 -16.62 5.57
N ARG A 208 -3.29 -16.28 5.90
CA ARG A 208 -3.99 -15.15 5.30
C ARG A 208 -3.79 -13.89 6.13
N SER A 209 -3.44 -12.80 5.46
CA SER A 209 -3.39 -11.45 5.98
C SER A 209 -4.29 -10.53 5.17
N LEU A 210 -4.68 -9.40 5.73
CA LEU A 210 -5.32 -8.30 5.04
C LEU A 210 -4.31 -7.17 4.85
N LEU A 211 -4.43 -6.41 3.76
CA LEU A 211 -3.58 -5.26 3.46
C LEU A 211 -4.45 -4.00 3.29
N CYS A 212 -4.08 -2.95 4.02
CA CYS A 212 -4.69 -1.63 3.88
C CYS A 212 -4.26 -0.98 2.57
N GLY A 213 -5.20 -0.46 1.79
CA GLY A 213 -4.90 0.27 0.55
C GLY A 213 -4.29 1.65 0.77
N PHE A 214 -4.40 2.22 1.97
CA PHE A 214 -3.92 3.57 2.29
C PHE A 214 -2.53 3.58 2.94
N CYS A 215 -2.36 2.95 4.09
CA CYS A 215 -1.10 2.99 4.83
C CYS A 215 -0.22 1.74 4.64
N LEU A 216 -0.64 0.80 3.81
CA LEU A 216 0.01 -0.47 3.50
C LEU A 216 0.35 -1.33 4.73
N THR A 217 -0.38 -1.14 5.83
CA THR A 217 -0.31 -2.05 6.97
C THR A 217 -0.85 -3.41 6.56
N GLU A 218 -0.09 -4.46 6.81
CA GLU A 218 -0.51 -5.85 6.68
C GLU A 218 -0.75 -6.43 8.08
N TRP A 219 -1.89 -7.15 8.27
CA TRP A 219 -2.21 -7.80 9.55
C TRP A 219 -2.86 -9.15 9.32
N GLU A 220 -2.67 -10.07 10.26
CA GLU A 220 -3.24 -11.40 10.20
C GLU A 220 -4.76 -11.38 10.30
N PHE A 221 -5.44 -12.22 9.50
CA PHE A 221 -6.88 -12.37 9.52
C PHE A 221 -7.30 -13.80 9.21
N ARG A 222 -8.41 -14.25 9.82
CA ARG A 222 -8.91 -15.63 9.64
C ARG A 222 -9.23 -15.95 8.18
N ARG A 223 -8.96 -17.18 7.76
CA ARG A 223 -9.08 -17.60 6.36
C ARG A 223 -10.51 -17.68 5.85
N VAL A 224 -11.43 -18.14 6.68
CA VAL A 224 -12.84 -18.39 6.31
C VAL A 224 -13.72 -17.41 7.07
N VAL A 225 -13.49 -16.10 6.82
CA VAL A 225 -14.29 -15.02 7.39
C VAL A 225 -14.33 -13.88 6.38
N CYS A 226 -15.52 -13.38 6.12
CA CYS A 226 -15.71 -12.18 5.31
C CYS A 226 -15.22 -10.93 6.07
N PRO A 227 -14.25 -10.16 5.55
CA PRO A 227 -13.80 -8.94 6.20
C PRO A 227 -14.83 -7.79 6.12
N GLY A 228 -15.89 -7.94 5.32
CA GLY A 228 -16.97 -6.97 5.18
C GLY A 228 -18.06 -7.11 6.23
N CYS A 229 -18.58 -8.32 6.44
CA CYS A 229 -19.74 -8.56 7.31
C CYS A 229 -19.51 -9.60 8.40
N GLY A 230 -18.33 -10.23 8.47
CA GLY A 230 -18.03 -11.27 9.47
C GLY A 230 -18.65 -12.65 9.18
N GLN A 231 -19.21 -12.89 7.98
CA GLN A 231 -19.74 -14.22 7.61
C GLN A 231 -18.67 -15.29 7.71
N GLU A 232 -18.99 -16.43 8.34
CA GLU A 232 -18.08 -17.56 8.59
C GLU A 232 -18.53 -18.86 7.90
N ASP A 233 -19.76 -18.89 7.36
CA ASP A 233 -20.24 -20.05 6.62
C ASP A 233 -19.51 -20.15 5.27
N HIS A 234 -18.67 -21.18 5.13
CA HIS A 234 -17.88 -21.41 3.93
C HIS A 234 -18.72 -21.59 2.65
N ALA A 235 -19.95 -22.07 2.77
CA ALA A 235 -20.86 -22.21 1.64
C ALA A 235 -21.31 -20.86 1.05
N LYS A 236 -21.18 -19.77 1.84
CA LYS A 236 -21.48 -18.39 1.45
C LYS A 236 -20.23 -17.55 1.14
N LEU A 237 -19.07 -18.18 1.12
CA LEU A 237 -17.77 -17.54 0.87
C LEU A 237 -17.08 -18.19 -0.33
N PRO A 238 -17.66 -18.11 -1.54
CA PRO A 238 -17.06 -18.69 -2.73
C PRO A 238 -15.73 -17.99 -3.06
N VAL A 239 -14.79 -18.79 -3.58
CA VAL A 239 -13.46 -18.34 -4.02
C VAL A 239 -13.26 -18.73 -5.48
N TYR A 240 -12.95 -17.76 -6.31
CA TYR A 240 -12.73 -17.94 -7.74
C TYR A 240 -11.28 -17.67 -8.11
N THR A 241 -10.80 -18.35 -9.14
CA THR A 241 -9.46 -18.21 -9.72
C THR A 241 -9.56 -18.24 -11.23
N ALA A 242 -8.59 -17.63 -11.92
CA ALA A 242 -8.47 -17.67 -13.37
C ALA A 242 -7.09 -18.18 -13.79
N GLU A 243 -7.01 -18.89 -14.90
CA GLU A 243 -5.74 -19.42 -15.44
C GLU A 243 -4.74 -18.30 -15.77
N THR A 244 -5.25 -17.14 -16.22
CA THR A 244 -4.42 -15.96 -16.53
C THR A 244 -3.73 -15.39 -15.29
N PHE A 245 -4.34 -15.57 -14.08
CA PHE A 245 -3.84 -15.08 -12.82
C PHE A 245 -3.88 -16.18 -11.74
N PRO A 246 -3.11 -17.27 -11.87
CA PRO A 246 -3.25 -18.44 -11.00
C PRO A 246 -2.89 -18.17 -9.53
N HIS A 247 -2.17 -17.07 -9.28
CA HIS A 247 -1.76 -16.60 -7.94
C HIS A 247 -2.72 -15.55 -7.36
N ILE A 248 -3.83 -15.24 -8.02
CA ILE A 248 -4.83 -14.29 -7.54
C ILE A 248 -6.15 -15.01 -7.33
N ARG A 249 -6.75 -14.78 -6.17
CA ARG A 249 -8.08 -15.29 -5.81
C ARG A 249 -9.04 -14.12 -5.70
N VAL A 250 -10.27 -14.32 -6.19
CA VAL A 250 -11.41 -13.44 -5.91
C VAL A 250 -12.22 -14.11 -4.81
N GLU A 251 -12.12 -13.59 -3.60
CA GLU A 251 -12.86 -14.06 -2.43
C GLU A 251 -14.15 -13.25 -2.32
N CYS A 252 -15.28 -13.90 -2.55
CA CYS A 252 -16.61 -13.28 -2.55
C CYS A 252 -17.39 -13.64 -1.27
N CYS A 253 -18.41 -12.84 -0.97
CA CYS A 253 -19.35 -13.10 0.10
C CYS A 253 -20.79 -12.95 -0.40
N ASP A 254 -21.56 -14.03 -0.43
CA ASP A 254 -22.95 -14.04 -0.88
C ASP A 254 -23.89 -13.36 0.11
N THR A 255 -23.45 -13.16 1.36
CA THR A 255 -24.26 -12.48 2.39
C THR A 255 -24.27 -10.96 2.21
N CYS A 256 -23.11 -10.34 2.00
CA CYS A 256 -23.01 -8.88 1.84
C CYS A 256 -22.71 -8.43 0.41
N GLN A 257 -22.63 -9.36 -0.54
CA GLN A 257 -22.39 -9.12 -1.97
C GLN A 257 -21.11 -8.29 -2.22
N THR A 258 -20.08 -8.51 -1.37
CA THR A 258 -18.77 -7.87 -1.57
C THR A 258 -17.72 -8.89 -1.99
N TYR A 259 -16.66 -8.40 -2.64
CA TYR A 259 -15.47 -9.20 -2.92
C TYR A 259 -14.19 -8.49 -2.50
N ILE A 260 -13.16 -9.28 -2.27
CA ILE A 260 -11.76 -8.85 -2.10
C ILE A 260 -10.86 -9.74 -2.94
N LYS A 261 -9.84 -9.17 -3.58
CA LYS A 261 -8.80 -9.98 -4.25
C LYS A 261 -7.71 -10.33 -3.24
N SER A 262 -7.22 -11.57 -3.29
CA SER A 262 -6.12 -12.05 -2.44
C SER A 262 -4.96 -12.52 -3.32
N ILE A 263 -3.77 -12.00 -3.05
CA ILE A 263 -2.54 -12.35 -3.76
C ILE A 263 -1.84 -13.50 -3.04
N ASP A 264 -1.70 -14.63 -3.70
CA ASP A 264 -1.09 -15.86 -3.16
C ASP A 264 0.42 -15.88 -3.45
N LEU A 265 1.21 -15.38 -2.49
CA LEU A 265 2.67 -15.34 -2.59
C LEU A 265 3.31 -16.74 -2.44
N THR A 266 2.54 -17.77 -2.07
CA THR A 266 3.03 -19.16 -2.07
C THR A 266 3.09 -19.72 -3.50
N LYS A 267 2.22 -19.23 -4.39
CA LYS A 267 2.21 -19.58 -5.82
C LYS A 267 3.14 -18.71 -6.66
N ASN A 268 3.29 -17.44 -6.31
CA ASN A 268 4.17 -16.50 -6.99
C ASN A 268 4.88 -15.59 -5.99
N GLY A 269 6.07 -15.98 -5.55
CA GLY A 269 6.89 -15.20 -4.61
C GLY A 269 7.44 -13.88 -5.18
N LEU A 270 7.36 -13.66 -6.50
CA LEU A 270 7.76 -12.41 -7.15
C LEU A 270 6.60 -11.41 -7.30
N ALA A 271 5.37 -11.81 -6.95
CA ALA A 271 4.23 -10.92 -7.00
C ALA A 271 4.36 -9.82 -5.94
N ASP A 272 3.91 -8.62 -6.30
CA ASP A 272 3.70 -7.52 -5.36
C ASP A 272 2.18 -7.35 -5.16
N PRO A 273 1.67 -7.46 -3.92
CA PRO A 273 0.24 -7.45 -3.68
C PRO A 273 -0.48 -6.26 -4.27
N VAL A 274 0.09 -5.04 -4.17
CA VAL A 274 -0.52 -3.81 -4.68
C VAL A 274 -0.55 -3.82 -6.20
N VAL A 275 0.55 -4.19 -6.83
CA VAL A 275 0.71 -4.11 -8.29
C VAL A 275 -0.04 -5.22 -9.01
N ASP A 276 0.03 -6.45 -8.50
CA ASP A 276 -0.68 -7.60 -9.09
C ASP A 276 -2.21 -7.43 -8.94
N GLU A 277 -2.65 -6.77 -7.87
CA GLU A 277 -4.05 -6.38 -7.70
C GLU A 277 -4.50 -5.42 -8.81
N LEU A 278 -3.68 -4.39 -9.14
CA LEU A 278 -3.94 -3.44 -10.21
C LEU A 278 -3.93 -4.10 -11.60
N ALA A 279 -2.98 -5.01 -11.84
CA ALA A 279 -2.88 -5.72 -13.13
C ALA A 279 -4.07 -6.63 -13.42
N SER A 280 -4.80 -7.06 -12.39
CA SER A 280 -5.88 -8.03 -12.49
C SER A 280 -7.27 -7.40 -12.64
N VAL A 281 -7.39 -6.31 -13.41
CA VAL A 281 -8.67 -5.63 -13.73
C VAL A 281 -9.74 -6.59 -14.24
N PRO A 282 -9.46 -7.56 -15.15
CA PRO A 282 -10.47 -8.49 -15.63
C PRO A 282 -11.18 -9.27 -14.52
N LEU A 283 -10.48 -9.60 -13.42
CA LEU A 283 -11.09 -10.26 -12.27
C LEU A 283 -12.05 -9.34 -11.51
N SER A 284 -11.78 -8.03 -11.48
CA SER A 284 -12.68 -7.05 -10.88
C SER A 284 -13.94 -6.86 -11.72
N LEU A 285 -13.81 -6.79 -13.05
CA LEU A 285 -14.95 -6.70 -13.97
C LEU A 285 -15.82 -7.95 -13.87
N TRP A 286 -15.20 -9.13 -13.89
CA TRP A 286 -15.91 -10.38 -13.69
C TRP A 286 -16.73 -10.41 -12.40
N ALA A 287 -16.14 -9.96 -11.27
CA ALA A 287 -16.85 -9.93 -9.99
C ALA A 287 -18.04 -8.97 -10.02
N GLN A 288 -17.89 -7.80 -10.64
CA GLN A 288 -18.97 -6.82 -10.82
C GLN A 288 -20.12 -7.36 -11.69
N GLU A 289 -19.80 -8.03 -12.81
CA GLU A 289 -20.76 -8.69 -13.68
C GLU A 289 -21.56 -9.79 -12.94
N HIS A 290 -20.96 -10.38 -11.88
CA HIS A 290 -21.60 -11.39 -11.04
C HIS A 290 -22.27 -10.79 -9.79
N GLY A 291 -22.42 -9.46 -9.73
CA GLY A 291 -23.17 -8.77 -8.68
C GLY A 291 -22.40 -8.46 -7.41
N TYR A 292 -21.08 -8.67 -7.40
CA TYR A 292 -20.25 -8.34 -6.23
C TYR A 292 -19.65 -6.94 -6.34
N VAL A 293 -19.66 -6.20 -5.24
CA VAL A 293 -19.02 -4.89 -5.11
C VAL A 293 -17.68 -5.05 -4.38
N LYS A 294 -16.66 -4.35 -4.83
CA LYS A 294 -15.36 -4.39 -4.14
C LYS A 294 -15.48 -3.83 -2.73
N LEU A 295 -14.89 -4.52 -1.75
CA LEU A 295 -14.98 -4.16 -0.33
C LEU A 295 -14.42 -2.76 -0.05
N HIS A 296 -13.29 -2.42 -0.69
CA HIS A 296 -12.68 -1.10 -0.65
C HIS A 296 -11.88 -0.87 -1.93
N PRO A 297 -12.00 0.30 -2.58
CA PRO A 297 -11.26 0.59 -3.80
C PRO A 297 -9.75 0.58 -3.54
N ASN A 298 -8.98 0.30 -4.59
CA ASN A 298 -7.53 0.43 -4.56
C ASN A 298 -7.10 1.88 -4.81
N LEU A 299 -5.79 2.14 -4.86
CA LEU A 299 -5.19 3.46 -5.09
C LEU A 299 -5.52 4.11 -6.45
N LEU A 300 -6.14 3.41 -7.37
CA LEU A 300 -6.56 3.93 -8.66
C LEU A 300 -8.10 3.96 -8.80
N GLY A 301 -8.82 3.83 -7.67
CA GLY A 301 -10.28 3.95 -7.62
C GLY A 301 -11.03 2.75 -8.18
N MET A 302 -10.37 1.61 -8.27
CA MET A 302 -10.95 0.36 -8.80
C MET A 302 -11.17 -0.66 -7.71
#